data_f6c89597200c916f4d5cfa4dfdf15ed1
#
_entry.id   f6c89597200c916f4d5cfa4dfdf15ed1
#
_cell.length_a   1.000
_cell.length_b   1.000
_cell.length_c   1.000
_cell.angle_alpha   90.00
_cell.angle_beta   90.00
_cell.angle_gamma   90.00
#
_symmetry.space_group_name_H-M   'P 1'
#
loop_
_entity.id
_entity.type
_entity.pdbx_description
1 polymer ?
#
loop_
_entity_poly.entity_id
_entity_poly.type
_entity_poly.pdbx_seq_one_letter_code
_entity_poly.pdbx_strand_id
1 'polypeptide(L)'
;MHFFIDLMSKTAENINVNPKGFIMESSEQKILPEDILAKILNSYVHYYTIKKDGVPAPFSAFAEFHSHNEQFVLVKKAKIADIDSNEYVYFLLTEYLDVPVLTDAARKAWEDGLAKVKPSFTHRNSDVTLVGVANTFADGLEKAAKKIKFSKSYSFSFRGWSNFRLICYETQSKKFASNYHGKDLIKTFKRNGL
;
A
#
# COMPACT_ATOMS: atom_id res chain seq x y z
N MET A 1 6.77 -9.16 -16.18
CA MET A 1 5.74 -8.15 -15.92
C MET A 1 6.37 -6.76 -16.05
N HIS A 2 6.62 -6.37 -17.33
CA HIS A 2 7.29 -5.15 -17.74
C HIS A 2 6.45 -4.50 -18.84
N PHE A 3 5.35 -3.82 -18.47
CA PHE A 3 4.58 -3.02 -19.42
C PHE A 3 3.80 -1.95 -18.67
N PHE A 4 4.46 -0.87 -18.26
CA PHE A 4 3.85 0.42 -17.94
C PHE A 4 4.97 1.46 -17.65
N ILE A 5 5.84 1.64 -18.65
CA ILE A 5 6.77 2.77 -18.69
C ILE A 5 6.63 3.33 -20.10
N ASP A 6 5.82 4.35 -20.27
CA ASP A 6 5.99 5.42 -21.26
C ASP A 6 4.66 6.10 -21.56
N LEU A 7 4.23 7.01 -20.70
CA LEU A 7 3.31 8.07 -21.12
C LEU A 7 3.10 9.12 -20.03
N MET A 8 4.09 9.90 -19.65
CA MET A 8 3.95 11.20 -18.97
C MET A 8 5.32 11.91 -18.92
N SER A 9 5.86 12.24 -20.10
CA SER A 9 6.87 13.27 -20.20
C SER A 9 6.40 14.26 -21.25
N LYS A 10 5.76 15.34 -20.81
CA LYS A 10 5.74 16.65 -21.47
C LYS A 10 4.64 17.52 -20.88
N THR A 11 4.98 18.34 -19.92
CA THR A 11 4.56 19.75 -19.90
C THR A 11 5.58 20.49 -19.06
N ALA A 12 6.47 21.14 -19.78
CA ALA A 12 7.50 22.02 -19.25
C ALA A 12 6.93 23.43 -19.07
N GLU A 13 7.40 24.08 -18.02
CA GLU A 13 7.80 25.49 -17.96
C GLU A 13 6.83 26.56 -18.48
N ASN A 14 6.29 27.33 -17.54
CA ASN A 14 6.08 28.76 -17.75
C ASN A 14 6.60 29.51 -16.52
N ILE A 15 7.85 29.95 -16.62
CA ILE A 15 8.44 30.93 -15.71
C ILE A 15 7.92 32.30 -16.14
N ASN A 16 7.00 32.86 -15.37
CA ASN A 16 6.55 34.23 -15.54
C ASN A 16 7.35 35.11 -14.56
N VAL A 17 8.38 35.78 -15.07
CA VAL A 17 9.22 36.72 -14.30
C VAL A 17 8.55 38.09 -14.31
N ASN A 18 8.04 38.52 -13.16
CA ASN A 18 7.51 39.87 -12.97
C ASN A 18 8.61 40.80 -12.42
N PRO A 19 8.89 41.97 -13.05
CA PRO A 19 10.04 42.82 -12.73
C PRO A 19 9.81 43.83 -11.61
N LYS A 20 9.13 43.47 -10.56
CA LYS A 20 9.09 44.25 -9.30
C LYS A 20 9.40 43.31 -8.14
N GLY A 21 10.60 43.50 -7.58
CA GLY A 21 11.17 42.72 -6.52
C GLY A 21 10.34 42.63 -5.23
N PHE A 22 9.27 41.88 -5.28
CA PHE A 22 8.58 41.35 -4.11
C PHE A 22 9.08 39.93 -3.94
N ILE A 23 9.83 39.70 -2.87
CA ILE A 23 10.12 38.34 -2.39
C ILE A 23 8.76 37.77 -1.97
N MET A 24 8.09 37.07 -2.87
CA MET A 24 7.06 36.15 -2.46
C MET A 24 7.77 35.04 -1.70
N GLU A 25 7.67 35.07 -0.37
CA GLU A 25 7.82 33.83 0.41
C GLU A 25 6.91 32.79 -0.25
N SER A 26 7.56 31.83 -0.90
CA SER A 26 6.85 30.63 -1.33
C SER A 26 6.33 29.99 -0.04
N SER A 27 5.07 30.21 0.28
CA SER A 27 4.40 29.43 1.28
C SER A 27 4.54 27.97 0.82
N GLU A 28 5.49 27.22 1.44
CA GLU A 28 5.56 25.78 1.26
C GLU A 28 4.17 25.25 1.58
N GLN A 29 3.45 24.86 0.56
CA GLN A 29 2.09 24.38 0.70
C GLN A 29 2.18 23.12 1.55
N LYS A 30 1.75 23.22 2.81
CA LYS A 30 1.76 22.11 3.76
C LYS A 30 0.96 20.96 3.14
N ILE A 31 1.64 19.90 2.75
CA ILE A 31 0.99 18.70 2.19
C ILE A 31 0.29 17.99 3.35
N LEU A 32 -1.03 17.93 3.30
CA LEU A 32 -1.83 17.26 4.32
C LEU A 32 -1.80 15.74 4.13
N PRO A 33 -1.83 14.95 5.22
CA PRO A 33 -1.90 13.49 5.14
C PRO A 33 -3.09 13.00 4.31
N GLU A 34 -4.23 13.71 4.34
CA GLU A 34 -5.43 13.44 3.55
C GLU A 34 -5.18 13.51 2.05
N ASP A 35 -4.41 14.51 1.59
CA ASP A 35 -4.08 14.67 0.17
C ASP A 35 -3.21 13.52 -0.31
N ILE A 36 -2.27 13.10 0.53
CA ILE A 36 -1.41 11.93 0.26
C ILE A 36 -2.24 10.67 0.20
N LEU A 37 -3.14 10.45 1.16
CA LEU A 37 -4.02 9.29 1.14
C LEU A 37 -4.91 9.29 -0.12
N ALA A 38 -5.48 10.42 -0.48
CA ALA A 38 -6.28 10.55 -1.71
C ALA A 38 -5.47 10.19 -2.96
N LYS A 39 -4.22 10.66 -3.04
CA LYS A 39 -3.30 10.34 -4.13
C LYS A 39 -2.97 8.84 -4.19
N ILE A 40 -2.71 8.22 -3.03
CA ILE A 40 -2.47 6.78 -2.94
C ILE A 40 -3.71 6.01 -3.40
N LEU A 41 -4.90 6.32 -2.87
CA LEU A 41 -6.14 5.64 -3.23
C LEU A 41 -6.45 5.75 -4.73
N ASN A 42 -6.16 6.90 -5.34
CA ASN A 42 -6.33 7.08 -6.78
C ASN A 42 -5.45 6.14 -7.61
N SER A 43 -4.28 5.73 -7.11
CA SER A 43 -3.43 4.73 -7.78
C SER A 43 -3.98 3.30 -7.70
N TYR A 44 -4.90 3.03 -6.77
CA TYR A 44 -5.52 1.71 -6.59
C TYR A 44 -6.82 1.52 -7.39
N VAL A 45 -7.48 2.62 -7.81
CA VAL A 45 -8.85 2.60 -8.37
C VAL A 45 -9.02 1.70 -9.60
N HIS A 46 -7.97 1.48 -10.38
CA HIS A 46 -8.05 0.70 -11.62
C HIS A 46 -8.06 -0.83 -11.40
N TYR A 47 -7.57 -1.30 -10.25
CA TYR A 47 -7.37 -2.72 -10.00
C TYR A 47 -8.02 -3.22 -8.72
N TYR A 48 -8.37 -2.31 -7.80
CA TYR A 48 -8.88 -2.63 -6.48
C TYR A 48 -10.31 -2.13 -6.30
N THR A 49 -11.12 -2.91 -5.60
CA THR A 49 -12.39 -2.42 -5.05
C THR A 49 -12.09 -1.65 -3.78
N ILE A 50 -12.35 -0.33 -3.79
CA ILE A 50 -12.05 0.56 -2.66
C ILE A 50 -13.34 0.83 -1.87
N LYS A 51 -13.25 0.75 -0.53
CA LYS A 51 -14.32 1.08 0.42
C LYS A 51 -13.82 2.14 1.38
N LYS A 52 -14.63 3.17 1.62
CA LYS A 52 -14.39 4.22 2.62
C LYS A 52 -15.41 4.16 3.76
N ASP A 53 -16.61 3.65 3.46
CA ASP A 53 -17.68 3.48 4.42
C ASP A 53 -17.70 2.04 4.95
N GLY A 54 -18.08 1.87 6.23
CA GLY A 54 -18.14 0.57 6.89
C GLY A 54 -16.78 -0.11 7.10
N VAL A 55 -15.69 0.65 7.04
CA VAL A 55 -14.35 0.15 7.29
C VAL A 55 -14.12 0.01 8.79
N PRO A 56 -13.53 -1.10 9.28
CA PRO A 56 -13.30 -1.27 10.70
C PRO A 56 -12.30 -0.23 11.24
N ALA A 57 -12.57 0.31 12.43
CA ALA A 57 -11.63 1.22 13.08
C ALA A 57 -10.31 0.51 13.42
N PRO A 58 -9.15 1.17 13.27
CA PRO A 58 -8.92 2.60 13.06
C PRO A 58 -8.70 3.01 11.59
N PHE A 59 -9.11 2.21 10.62
CA PHE A 59 -8.77 2.45 9.22
C PHE A 59 -9.72 3.47 8.57
N SER A 60 -9.14 4.33 7.72
CA SER A 60 -9.86 5.37 6.95
C SER A 60 -10.36 4.87 5.59
N ALA A 61 -9.77 3.79 5.09
CA ALA A 61 -10.19 3.13 3.86
C ALA A 61 -9.69 1.68 3.83
N PHE A 62 -10.31 0.90 2.98
CA PHE A 62 -9.95 -0.49 2.69
C PHE A 62 -9.99 -0.71 1.18
N ALA A 63 -9.07 -1.50 0.65
CA ALA A 63 -9.08 -1.92 -0.75
C ALA A 63 -8.81 -3.42 -0.85
N GLU A 64 -9.48 -4.07 -1.79
CA GLU A 64 -9.31 -5.49 -2.05
C GLU A 64 -9.09 -5.77 -3.54
N PHE A 65 -8.21 -6.71 -3.82
CA PHE A 65 -7.89 -7.20 -5.14
C PHE A 65 -7.94 -8.71 -5.16
N HIS A 66 -8.57 -9.26 -6.20
CA HIS A 66 -8.67 -10.69 -6.43
C HIS A 66 -8.21 -10.99 -7.86
N SER A 67 -7.21 -11.84 -7.99
CA SER A 67 -6.71 -12.31 -9.28
C SER A 67 -6.95 -13.81 -9.41
N HIS A 68 -7.58 -14.19 -10.51
CA HIS A 68 -7.74 -15.57 -10.92
C HIS A 68 -6.99 -15.76 -12.22
N ASN A 69 -5.92 -16.54 -12.20
CA ASN A 69 -5.10 -16.83 -13.37
C ASN A 69 -5.19 -18.30 -13.75
N GLU A 70 -5.57 -18.57 -15.00
CA GLU A 70 -5.57 -19.89 -15.56
C GLU A 70 -4.21 -20.21 -16.20
N GLN A 71 -3.59 -21.31 -15.82
CA GLN A 71 -2.36 -21.81 -16.45
C GLN A 71 -2.68 -22.92 -17.45
N PHE A 72 -2.29 -22.72 -18.70
CA PHE A 72 -2.45 -23.70 -19.75
C PHE A 72 -1.09 -24.26 -20.20
N VAL A 73 -1.01 -25.57 -20.45
CA VAL A 73 0.14 -26.14 -21.15
C VAL A 73 -0.06 -25.89 -22.66
N LEU A 74 0.98 -25.39 -23.31
CA LEU A 74 0.98 -25.10 -24.75
C LEU A 74 0.72 -26.35 -25.64
N VAL A 75 0.88 -27.57 -25.10
CA VAL A 75 0.63 -28.82 -25.79
C VAL A 75 -0.62 -29.47 -25.19
N LYS A 76 -1.69 -29.53 -26.00
CA LYS A 76 -2.99 -30.16 -25.70
C LYS A 76 -3.93 -29.44 -24.75
N LYS A 77 -4.11 -28.11 -24.83
CA LYS A 77 -5.21 -27.37 -24.11
C LYS A 77 -5.61 -27.93 -22.73
N ALA A 78 -4.65 -28.44 -21.97
CA ALA A 78 -4.91 -28.93 -20.64
C ALA A 78 -4.69 -27.80 -19.65
N LYS A 79 -5.75 -27.43 -18.93
CA LYS A 79 -5.69 -26.53 -17.79
C LYS A 79 -4.89 -27.24 -16.69
N ILE A 80 -3.71 -26.71 -16.30
CA ILE A 80 -2.87 -27.34 -15.30
C ILE A 80 -3.31 -26.92 -13.89
N ALA A 81 -3.60 -25.63 -13.69
CA ALA A 81 -4.02 -25.10 -12.40
C ALA A 81 -4.71 -23.75 -12.55
N ASP A 82 -5.68 -23.52 -11.69
CA ASP A 82 -6.17 -22.19 -11.38
C ASP A 82 -5.30 -21.64 -10.24
N ILE A 83 -4.88 -20.40 -10.33
CA ILE A 83 -4.06 -19.75 -9.30
C ILE A 83 -4.77 -18.50 -8.84
N ASP A 84 -5.20 -18.53 -7.57
CA ASP A 84 -5.86 -17.41 -6.91
C ASP A 84 -4.84 -16.65 -6.06
N SER A 85 -4.73 -15.36 -6.29
CA SER A 85 -3.93 -14.45 -5.48
C SER A 85 -4.79 -13.26 -5.05
N ASN A 86 -4.76 -12.93 -3.76
CA ASN A 86 -5.56 -11.86 -3.20
C ASN A 86 -4.68 -10.82 -2.50
N GLU A 87 -5.16 -9.60 -2.42
CA GLU A 87 -4.56 -8.57 -1.57
C GLU A 87 -5.65 -7.79 -0.84
N TYR A 88 -5.46 -7.59 0.47
CA TYR A 88 -6.32 -6.83 1.36
C TYR A 88 -5.51 -5.66 1.92
N VAL A 89 -5.86 -4.43 1.54
CA VAL A 89 -5.10 -3.22 1.88
C VAL A 89 -5.89 -2.35 2.82
N TYR A 90 -5.32 -2.06 3.99
CA TYR A 90 -5.89 -1.20 5.02
C TYR A 90 -5.14 0.13 5.03
N PHE A 91 -5.85 1.24 5.07
CA PHE A 91 -5.27 2.58 5.07
C PHE A 91 -5.53 3.23 6.43
N LEU A 92 -4.44 3.56 7.11
CA LEU A 92 -4.44 4.30 8.38
C LEU A 92 -4.03 5.75 8.12
N LEU A 93 -4.85 6.68 8.58
CA LEU A 93 -4.59 8.11 8.51
C LEU A 93 -4.53 8.67 9.93
N THR A 94 -3.47 9.42 10.26
CA THR A 94 -3.31 10.02 11.58
C THR A 94 -2.38 11.24 11.52
N GLU A 95 -2.54 12.18 12.46
CA GLU A 95 -1.61 13.30 12.61
C GLU A 95 -0.25 12.85 13.17
N TYR A 96 -0.26 11.94 14.13
CA TYR A 96 0.95 11.44 14.77
C TYR A 96 0.90 9.92 14.85
N LEU A 97 1.94 9.26 14.34
CA LEU A 97 2.06 7.81 14.36
C LEU A 97 3.16 7.38 15.32
N ASP A 98 2.77 6.77 16.41
CA ASP A 98 3.67 6.15 17.38
C ASP A 98 3.73 4.63 17.25
N VAL A 99 4.62 4.01 18.01
CA VAL A 99 4.84 2.55 17.98
C VAL A 99 3.62 1.76 18.48
N PRO A 100 2.95 2.15 19.59
CA PRO A 100 1.72 1.50 20.03
C PRO A 100 0.61 1.52 19.00
N VAL A 101 0.30 2.69 18.42
CA VAL A 101 -0.73 2.86 17.38
C VAL A 101 -0.41 2.02 16.14
N LEU A 102 0.85 2.07 15.68
CA LEU A 102 1.29 1.27 14.53
C LEU A 102 1.14 -0.24 14.79
N THR A 103 1.54 -0.69 15.97
CA THR A 103 1.51 -2.13 16.32
C THR A 103 0.07 -2.64 16.45
N ASP A 104 -0.81 -1.86 17.07
CA ASP A 104 -2.23 -2.21 17.19
C ASP A 104 -2.92 -2.22 15.83
N ALA A 105 -2.69 -1.20 14.99
CA ALA A 105 -3.23 -1.15 13.63
C ALA A 105 -2.72 -2.32 12.77
N ALA A 106 -1.43 -2.65 12.86
CA ALA A 106 -0.87 -3.79 12.14
C ALA A 106 -1.52 -5.12 12.55
N ARG A 107 -1.73 -5.33 13.86
CA ARG A 107 -2.42 -6.52 14.37
C ARG A 107 -3.87 -6.58 13.90
N LYS A 108 -4.62 -5.49 14.00
CA LYS A 108 -6.03 -5.43 13.54
C LYS A 108 -6.16 -5.68 12.04
N ALA A 109 -5.31 -5.04 11.22
CA ALA A 109 -5.29 -5.29 9.78
C ALA A 109 -5.01 -6.76 9.46
N TRP A 110 -4.04 -7.36 10.17
CA TRP A 110 -3.70 -8.76 9.99
C TRP A 110 -4.84 -9.70 10.34
N GLU A 111 -5.46 -9.51 11.51
CA GLU A 111 -6.58 -10.35 12.00
C GLU A 111 -7.78 -10.25 11.07
N ASP A 112 -8.22 -9.05 10.69
CA ASP A 112 -9.34 -8.83 9.79
C ASP A 112 -9.05 -9.34 8.37
N GLY A 113 -7.84 -9.10 7.86
CA GLY A 113 -7.42 -9.60 6.56
C GLY A 113 -7.40 -11.13 6.50
N LEU A 114 -6.86 -11.80 7.53
CA LEU A 114 -6.88 -13.26 7.60
C LEU A 114 -8.28 -13.85 7.65
N ALA A 115 -9.24 -13.17 8.27
CA ALA A 115 -10.64 -13.62 8.33
C ALA A 115 -11.30 -13.67 6.94
N LYS A 116 -10.78 -12.90 5.97
CA LYS A 116 -11.25 -12.87 4.58
C LYS A 116 -10.62 -13.95 3.70
N VAL A 117 -9.50 -14.53 4.11
CA VAL A 117 -8.79 -15.55 3.33
C VAL A 117 -9.56 -16.87 3.35
N LYS A 118 -9.81 -17.43 2.17
CA LYS A 118 -10.44 -18.74 1.97
C LYS A 118 -9.43 -19.69 1.32
N PRO A 119 -8.63 -20.43 2.12
CA PRO A 119 -7.63 -21.33 1.57
C PRO A 119 -8.27 -22.47 0.78
N SER A 120 -7.85 -22.65 -0.47
CA SER A 120 -8.28 -23.72 -1.37
C SER A 120 -7.06 -24.38 -2.02
N PHE A 121 -7.26 -25.39 -2.85
CA PHE A 121 -6.17 -25.96 -3.65
C PHE A 121 -5.68 -25.03 -4.77
N THR A 122 -6.52 -24.07 -5.18
CA THR A 122 -6.18 -23.03 -6.17
C THR A 122 -5.52 -21.80 -5.50
N HIS A 123 -5.71 -21.62 -4.19
CA HIS A 123 -5.15 -20.48 -3.44
C HIS A 123 -3.63 -20.57 -3.36
N ARG A 124 -2.97 -19.54 -3.88
CA ARG A 124 -1.51 -19.41 -3.82
C ARG A 124 -1.07 -18.51 -2.68
N ASN A 125 -1.55 -17.26 -2.70
CA ASN A 125 -1.21 -16.31 -1.65
C ASN A 125 -2.32 -15.27 -1.43
N SER A 126 -2.35 -14.74 -0.21
CA SER A 126 -3.13 -13.56 0.13
C SER A 126 -2.25 -12.61 0.94
N ASP A 127 -1.94 -11.45 0.38
CA ASP A 127 -1.17 -10.45 1.11
C ASP A 127 -2.13 -9.53 1.90
N VAL A 128 -1.78 -9.27 3.16
CA VAL A 128 -2.44 -8.26 3.99
C VAL A 128 -1.50 -7.08 4.11
N THR A 129 -1.92 -5.94 3.59
CA THR A 129 -1.09 -4.74 3.52
C THR A 129 -1.65 -3.64 4.42
N LEU A 130 -0.80 -3.05 5.26
CA LEU A 130 -1.11 -1.81 5.99
C LEU A 130 -0.32 -0.66 5.37
N VAL A 131 -1.07 0.36 4.92
CA VAL A 131 -0.54 1.63 4.44
C VAL A 131 -0.86 2.70 5.48
N GLY A 132 0.15 3.18 6.20
CA GLY A 132 0.02 4.29 7.15
C GLY A 132 0.42 5.61 6.49
N VAL A 133 -0.38 6.65 6.68
CA VAL A 133 -0.05 8.03 6.30
C VAL A 133 -0.17 8.89 7.54
N ALA A 134 0.90 9.58 7.91
CA ALA A 134 0.92 10.45 9.08
C ALA A 134 1.64 11.76 8.77
N ASN A 135 1.27 12.82 9.52
CA ASN A 135 2.00 14.07 9.43
C ASN A 135 3.42 13.91 10.00
N THR A 136 3.53 13.29 11.18
CA THR A 136 4.81 13.03 11.85
C THR A 136 4.88 11.62 12.44
N PHE A 137 6.11 11.09 12.54
CA PHE A 137 6.41 9.82 13.19
C PHE A 137 7.05 10.03 14.56
N ALA A 138 6.76 9.12 15.49
CA ALA A 138 7.51 9.03 16.74
C ALA A 138 8.94 8.54 16.50
N ASP A 139 9.83 8.89 17.38
CA ASP A 139 11.19 8.36 17.40
C ASP A 139 11.18 6.83 17.48
N GLY A 140 12.00 6.22 16.66
CA GLY A 140 12.11 4.75 16.61
C GLY A 140 11.02 4.03 15.81
N LEU A 141 10.05 4.73 15.21
CA LEU A 141 8.98 4.12 14.42
C LEU A 141 9.53 3.25 13.27
N GLU A 142 10.53 3.72 12.52
CA GLU A 142 11.14 2.95 11.44
C GLU A 142 11.74 1.63 11.92
N LYS A 143 12.37 1.64 13.10
CA LYS A 143 12.95 0.45 13.73
C LYS A 143 11.86 -0.53 14.18
N ALA A 144 10.76 -0.01 14.72
CA ALA A 144 9.59 -0.81 15.09
C ALA A 144 8.92 -1.43 13.86
N ALA A 145 8.68 -0.65 12.81
CA ALA A 145 8.09 -1.10 11.56
C ALA A 145 8.86 -2.29 10.96
N LYS A 146 10.20 -2.24 10.95
CA LYS A 146 11.06 -3.33 10.47
C LYS A 146 10.88 -4.64 11.23
N LYS A 147 10.47 -4.59 12.50
CA LYS A 147 10.28 -5.77 13.37
C LYS A 147 8.90 -6.40 13.22
N ILE A 148 7.90 -5.70 12.69
CA ILE A 148 6.56 -6.24 12.51
C ILE A 148 6.59 -7.29 11.39
N LYS A 149 6.34 -8.54 11.75
CA LYS A 149 6.32 -9.69 10.83
C LYS A 149 5.14 -10.57 11.18
N PHE A 150 4.20 -10.70 10.26
CA PHE A 150 3.16 -11.71 10.35
C PHE A 150 3.15 -12.53 9.07
N SER A 151 3.00 -13.82 9.22
CA SER A 151 2.84 -14.76 8.11
C SER A 151 2.04 -15.96 8.56
N LYS A 152 1.33 -16.59 7.64
CA LYS A 152 0.57 -17.81 7.89
C LYS A 152 0.65 -18.71 6.67
N SER A 153 0.96 -19.98 6.90
CA SER A 153 0.91 -21.03 5.91
C SER A 153 -0.34 -21.88 6.13
N TYR A 154 -0.96 -22.31 5.05
CA TYR A 154 -2.17 -23.14 5.08
C TYR A 154 -1.84 -24.54 4.63
N SER A 155 -2.13 -25.55 5.48
CA SER A 155 -1.87 -26.98 5.21
C SER A 155 -0.43 -27.22 4.71
N PHE A 156 0.58 -26.79 5.47
CA PHE A 156 1.99 -26.88 5.08
C PHE A 156 2.31 -26.26 3.71
N SER A 157 1.64 -25.16 3.37
CA SER A 157 1.69 -24.44 2.08
C SER A 157 1.00 -25.12 0.89
N PHE A 158 0.39 -26.29 1.06
CA PHE A 158 -0.39 -26.93 -0.01
C PHE A 158 -1.64 -26.12 -0.40
N ARG A 159 -2.11 -25.24 0.50
CA ARG A 159 -3.24 -24.32 0.26
C ARG A 159 -2.79 -22.87 0.34
N GLY A 160 -1.51 -22.61 0.00
CA GLY A 160 -0.94 -21.27 -0.07
C GLY A 160 -0.52 -20.69 1.28
N TRP A 161 -0.29 -19.38 1.26
CA TRP A 161 0.20 -18.63 2.42
C TRP A 161 -0.33 -17.20 2.42
N SER A 162 -0.16 -16.54 3.56
CA SER A 162 -0.41 -15.10 3.70
C SER A 162 0.81 -14.42 4.30
N ASN A 163 1.14 -13.22 3.82
CA ASN A 163 2.18 -12.37 4.37
C ASN A 163 1.64 -11.01 4.72
N PHE A 164 2.21 -10.40 5.74
CA PHE A 164 1.91 -9.03 6.12
C PHE A 164 2.92 -8.06 5.51
N ARG A 165 2.41 -7.07 4.80
CA ARG A 165 3.16 -5.98 4.19
C ARG A 165 2.85 -4.68 4.93
N LEU A 166 3.87 -3.92 5.27
CA LEU A 166 3.73 -2.66 5.98
C LEU A 166 4.52 -1.58 5.29
N ILE A 167 3.87 -0.46 5.00
CA ILE A 167 4.49 0.78 4.58
C ILE A 167 3.81 1.95 5.27
N CYS A 168 4.61 2.86 5.84
CA CYS A 168 4.15 4.12 6.38
C CYS A 168 4.89 5.28 5.68
N TYR A 169 4.18 6.39 5.47
CA TYR A 169 4.72 7.61 4.89
C TYR A 169 4.48 8.80 5.83
N GLU A 170 5.56 9.52 6.13
CA GLU A 170 5.54 10.76 6.90
C GLU A 170 5.52 11.96 5.94
N THR A 171 4.50 12.78 6.02
CA THR A 171 4.32 13.88 5.06
C THR A 171 5.29 15.03 5.32
N GLN A 172 5.61 15.31 6.58
CA GLN A 172 6.48 16.43 6.96
C GLN A 172 7.92 16.22 6.50
N SER A 173 8.49 15.05 6.73
CA SER A 173 9.90 14.76 6.38
C SER A 173 10.05 13.93 5.10
N LYS A 174 8.93 13.53 4.47
CA LYS A 174 8.89 12.68 3.26
C LYS A 174 9.60 11.33 3.44
N LYS A 175 9.57 10.79 4.67
CA LYS A 175 10.21 9.53 5.02
C LYS A 175 9.26 8.34 4.91
N PHE A 176 9.85 7.18 4.66
CA PHE A 176 9.15 5.91 4.66
C PHE A 176 9.63 5.01 5.80
N ALA A 177 8.68 4.35 6.45
CA ALA A 177 8.94 3.21 7.33
C ALA A 177 8.26 1.96 6.73
N SER A 178 8.94 0.81 6.73
CA SER A 178 8.39 -0.43 6.18
C SER A 178 8.95 -1.66 6.85
N ASN A 179 8.20 -2.76 6.78
CA ASN A 179 8.73 -4.08 7.08
C ASN A 179 9.41 -4.70 5.84
N TYR A 180 9.94 -5.91 6.01
CA TYR A 180 10.65 -6.62 4.93
C TYR A 180 9.79 -6.79 3.67
N HIS A 181 8.54 -7.25 3.82
CA HIS A 181 7.63 -7.51 2.71
C HIS A 181 7.01 -6.24 2.09
N GLY A 182 7.04 -5.10 2.82
CA GLY A 182 6.53 -3.82 2.32
C GLY A 182 7.55 -2.97 1.56
N LYS A 183 8.83 -3.37 1.52
CA LYS A 183 9.90 -2.56 0.89
C LYS A 183 9.64 -2.23 -0.59
N ASP A 184 9.04 -3.16 -1.32
CA ASP A 184 8.78 -2.97 -2.74
C ASP A 184 7.77 -1.84 -3.00
N LEU A 185 6.84 -1.62 -2.05
CA LEU A 185 5.86 -0.55 -2.12
C LEU A 185 6.51 0.84 -2.10
N ILE A 186 7.67 1.00 -1.45
CA ILE A 186 8.41 2.28 -1.44
C ILE A 186 8.74 2.72 -2.87
N LYS A 187 9.20 1.80 -3.72
CA LYS A 187 9.51 2.11 -5.13
C LYS A 187 8.26 2.51 -5.89
N THR A 188 7.15 1.81 -5.64
CA THR A 188 5.86 2.09 -6.26
C THR A 188 5.35 3.47 -5.85
N PHE A 189 5.41 3.81 -4.56
CA PHE A 189 4.97 5.09 -4.04
C PHE A 189 5.82 6.25 -4.59
N LYS A 190 7.13 6.10 -4.62
CA LYS A 190 8.05 7.09 -5.23
C LYS A 190 7.77 7.31 -6.72
N ARG A 191 7.46 6.27 -7.49
CA ARG A 191 7.07 6.40 -8.91
C ARG A 191 5.74 7.15 -9.09
N ASN A 192 4.86 7.05 -8.11
CA ASN A 192 3.60 7.78 -8.07
C ASN A 192 3.75 9.19 -7.46
N GLY A 193 4.98 9.67 -7.28
CA GLY A 193 5.28 11.05 -6.86
C GLY A 193 5.14 11.30 -5.35
N LEU A 194 5.43 10.29 -4.52
CA LEU A 194 5.59 10.42 -3.06
C LEU A 194 7.06 10.38 -2.68
#